data_b5bec746bd822196c7b5aaec9ff8bb96
#
_entry.id   b5bec746bd822196c7b5aaec9ff8bb96
#
_cell.length_a   1.000
_cell.length_b   1.000
_cell.length_c   1.000
_cell.angle_alpha   90.00
_cell.angle_beta   90.00
_cell.angle_gamma   90.00
#
_symmetry.space_group_name_H-M   'P 1'
#
loop_
_entity.id
_entity.type
_entity.pdbx_description
1 polymer ?
#
loop_
_entity_poly.entity_id
_entity_poly.type
_entity_poly.pdbx_seq_one_letter_code
_entity_poly.pdbx_strand_id
1 'polypeptide(L)'
;KNVGNVQTCRGSHTHSLLVDPKDKDNVYVYISGQAPVRSSTELRGCVIAPKDPNTALFRIEVIKIPLAHPDQARIVSSPRIFQDLVAPPTHGETREDSLAEAKAVAEAKANGGFIAVIHGKEEVLQSEDVAELLNRTVKARGGTGAPTAADSAALRQALPTIVDSAMKAQMAQEPDSTAGPTQCHDITLYPAIGRAGGACAGYGLLLDITDPAHPKRLAAASDSNFSYWHSATFNNSGSKMLFSDEWGGGVQPKCRKTDPKEWGADAIFTLSGPSSMQFQSYYKMPAPQLPSENCVAHNGSLIPIPGRDVMAQAWYQGGVSVFDWTDPKHPKEIAYFDRGPLDPEKLELGGYWSTYWYNGYIYGSEITRGLDVFELQPSGFLTQNEIDAAKSVKLDYFNTQGQVKFTWPASYSLARAYLDQLERSNGLDPSKIASARAELASAEKSSGANQSAALARLVSQLESESAGAADAAKVQLLAGTVKQLKYQPDLAGR
;
A
#
# COMPACT_ATOMS: atom_id res chain seq x y z
N LYS A 1 -2.32 25.27 -14.88
CA LYS A 1 -3.63 25.81 -15.28
C LYS A 1 -4.68 24.74 -15.08
N ASN A 2 -5.76 25.04 -14.33
CA ASN A 2 -6.93 24.16 -14.26
C ASN A 2 -7.65 24.21 -15.63
N VAL A 3 -7.89 23.04 -16.25
CA VAL A 3 -8.55 22.90 -17.55
C VAL A 3 -9.93 22.28 -17.45
N GLY A 4 -10.28 21.71 -16.29
CA GLY A 4 -11.56 21.09 -16.01
C GLY A 4 -11.62 20.52 -14.61
N ASN A 5 -12.83 20.20 -14.15
CA ASN A 5 -13.07 19.46 -12.92
C ASN A 5 -14.27 18.52 -13.12
N VAL A 6 -14.29 17.41 -12.37
CA VAL A 6 -15.37 16.45 -12.35
C VAL A 6 -15.76 16.21 -10.90
N GLN A 7 -17.01 16.51 -10.55
CA GLN A 7 -17.55 16.24 -9.23
C GLN A 7 -18.07 14.80 -9.17
N THR A 8 -17.83 14.14 -8.03
CA THR A 8 -18.29 12.78 -7.72
C THR A 8 -19.26 12.80 -6.56
N CYS A 9 -20.09 11.76 -6.43
CA CYS A 9 -21.13 11.72 -5.40
C CYS A 9 -20.59 11.69 -3.96
N ARG A 10 -19.36 11.19 -3.76
CA ARG A 10 -18.76 11.01 -2.44
C ARG A 10 -17.35 11.63 -2.33
N GLY A 11 -17.05 12.62 -3.18
CA GLY A 11 -15.70 13.17 -3.23
C GLY A 11 -14.66 12.16 -3.70
N SER A 12 -13.41 12.38 -3.33
CA SER A 12 -12.29 11.48 -3.60
C SER A 12 -11.39 11.45 -2.37
N HIS A 13 -11.21 10.28 -1.75
CA HIS A 13 -10.19 10.08 -0.73
C HIS A 13 -8.86 9.82 -1.43
N THR A 14 -8.80 8.72 -2.19
CA THR A 14 -7.72 8.44 -3.13
C THR A 14 -8.28 8.33 -4.54
N HIS A 15 -7.43 8.61 -5.51
CA HIS A 15 -7.77 8.49 -6.92
C HIS A 15 -6.62 7.82 -7.66
N SER A 16 -6.96 6.83 -8.49
CA SER A 16 -5.98 6.00 -9.19
C SER A 16 -6.00 6.33 -10.67
N LEU A 17 -4.90 6.91 -11.17
CA LEU A 17 -4.72 7.24 -12.58
C LEU A 17 -4.31 5.98 -13.35
N LEU A 18 -5.16 5.52 -14.25
CA LEU A 18 -4.91 4.41 -15.14
C LEU A 18 -4.49 4.90 -16.52
N VAL A 19 -3.27 4.54 -16.91
CA VAL A 19 -2.76 4.65 -18.28
C VAL A 19 -2.82 3.27 -18.91
N ASP A 20 -3.79 3.04 -19.79
CA ASP A 20 -3.87 1.76 -20.52
C ASP A 20 -2.87 1.79 -21.70
N PRO A 21 -1.91 0.84 -21.78
CA PRO A 21 -0.97 0.79 -22.89
C PRO A 21 -1.63 0.60 -24.26
N LYS A 22 -2.89 0.18 -24.29
CA LYS A 22 -3.67 -0.03 -25.52
C LYS A 22 -4.49 1.20 -25.94
N ASP A 23 -4.79 2.11 -25.01
CA ASP A 23 -5.54 3.36 -25.29
C ASP A 23 -4.57 4.55 -25.24
N LYS A 24 -4.17 5.04 -26.41
CA LYS A 24 -3.25 6.18 -26.54
C LYS A 24 -3.93 7.54 -26.50
N ASP A 25 -5.25 7.57 -26.58
CA ASP A 25 -6.02 8.80 -26.69
C ASP A 25 -6.64 9.23 -25.35
N ASN A 26 -6.69 8.32 -24.38
CA ASN A 26 -7.37 8.58 -23.12
C ASN A 26 -6.57 8.07 -21.92
N VAL A 27 -6.83 8.67 -20.76
CA VAL A 27 -6.52 8.10 -19.44
C VAL A 27 -7.79 7.99 -18.62
N TYR A 28 -7.76 7.14 -17.61
CA TYR A 28 -8.90 6.89 -16.74
C TYR A 28 -8.51 7.17 -15.29
N VAL A 29 -9.46 7.65 -14.50
CA VAL A 29 -9.26 7.83 -13.06
C VAL A 29 -10.35 7.08 -12.31
N TYR A 30 -9.94 6.16 -11.45
CA TYR A 30 -10.84 5.46 -10.54
C TYR A 30 -10.95 6.25 -9.27
N ILE A 31 -12.18 6.61 -8.91
CA ILE A 31 -12.49 7.39 -7.73
C ILE A 31 -13.20 6.51 -6.71
N SER A 32 -12.61 6.38 -5.54
CA SER A 32 -13.28 5.86 -4.36
C SER A 32 -13.47 7.00 -3.35
N GLY A 33 -14.70 7.49 -3.25
CA GLY A 33 -15.07 8.53 -2.32
C GLY A 33 -15.49 7.95 -0.98
N GLN A 34 -15.08 8.57 0.11
CA GLN A 34 -15.42 8.19 1.49
C GLN A 34 -16.34 9.19 2.18
N ALA A 35 -16.51 10.39 1.59
CA ALA A 35 -17.40 11.39 2.14
C ALA A 35 -18.88 10.93 2.11
N PRO A 36 -19.73 11.54 2.95
CA PRO A 36 -21.17 11.40 2.84
C PRO A 36 -21.66 11.63 1.40
N VAL A 37 -22.66 10.85 0.99
CA VAL A 37 -23.26 11.03 -0.34
C VAL A 37 -23.87 12.41 -0.46
N ARG A 38 -23.47 13.18 -1.46
CA ARG A 38 -24.05 14.50 -1.77
C ARG A 38 -25.55 14.38 -2.04
N SER A 39 -26.30 15.40 -1.67
CA SER A 39 -27.72 15.43 -1.99
C SER A 39 -27.91 15.53 -3.51
N SER A 40 -29.01 14.99 -4.02
CA SER A 40 -29.38 15.11 -5.44
C SER A 40 -29.68 16.56 -5.89
N THR A 41 -29.89 17.47 -4.93
CA THR A 41 -30.02 18.92 -5.18
C THR A 41 -28.67 19.60 -5.36
N GLU A 42 -27.62 19.07 -4.73
CA GLU A 42 -26.23 19.53 -4.89
C GLU A 42 -25.61 18.95 -6.17
N LEU A 43 -25.74 17.64 -6.36
CA LEU A 43 -25.21 16.93 -7.53
C LEU A 43 -26.25 15.93 -8.05
N ARG A 44 -26.84 16.27 -9.19
CA ARG A 44 -27.85 15.42 -9.82
C ARG A 44 -27.35 14.00 -10.05
N GLY A 45 -28.14 13.00 -9.69
CA GLY A 45 -27.81 11.58 -9.87
C GLY A 45 -27.14 10.93 -8.65
N CYS A 46 -26.88 11.68 -7.58
CA CYS A 46 -26.42 11.13 -6.33
C CYS A 46 -27.60 10.66 -5.49
N VAL A 47 -27.68 9.36 -5.25
CA VAL A 47 -28.74 8.70 -4.49
C VAL A 47 -28.10 7.99 -3.30
N ILE A 48 -28.64 8.25 -2.09
CA ILE A 48 -28.13 7.65 -0.85
C ILE A 48 -28.85 6.33 -0.49
N ALA A 49 -30.10 6.13 -0.97
CA ALA A 49 -30.92 4.99 -0.57
C ALA A 49 -30.24 3.65 -0.88
N PRO A 50 -29.90 2.81 0.11
CA PRO A 50 -29.09 1.59 -0.12
C PRO A 50 -29.74 0.59 -1.05
N LYS A 51 -31.09 0.53 -1.09
CA LYS A 51 -31.88 -0.39 -1.93
C LYS A 51 -32.15 0.15 -3.34
N ASP A 52 -31.80 1.41 -3.61
CA ASP A 52 -31.95 1.98 -4.95
C ASP A 52 -30.87 1.42 -5.89
N PRO A 53 -31.22 0.93 -7.08
CA PRO A 53 -30.25 0.42 -8.03
C PRO A 53 -29.24 1.49 -8.49
N ASN A 54 -29.56 2.77 -8.34
CA ASN A 54 -28.70 3.89 -8.68
C ASN A 54 -27.96 4.50 -7.48
N THR A 55 -28.01 3.84 -6.32
CA THR A 55 -27.35 4.34 -5.11
C THR A 55 -25.87 4.65 -5.38
N ALA A 56 -25.38 5.74 -4.80
CA ALA A 56 -23.95 6.09 -4.80
C ALA A 56 -23.12 5.27 -3.83
N LEU A 57 -23.76 4.46 -2.98
CA LEU A 57 -23.13 3.44 -2.17
C LEU A 57 -22.79 2.22 -3.04
N PHE A 58 -21.88 1.35 -2.57
CA PHE A 58 -21.51 0.07 -3.21
C PHE A 58 -20.89 0.17 -4.60
N ARG A 59 -20.40 1.37 -5.01
CA ARG A 59 -19.80 1.60 -6.32
C ARG A 59 -18.57 2.52 -6.21
N ILE A 60 -17.72 2.46 -7.23
CA ILE A 60 -16.72 3.50 -7.53
C ILE A 60 -17.19 4.30 -8.74
N GLU A 61 -16.52 5.40 -9.03
CA GLU A 61 -16.79 6.21 -10.23
C GLU A 61 -15.55 6.22 -11.13
N VAL A 62 -15.73 5.97 -12.41
CA VAL A 62 -14.67 5.95 -13.42
C VAL A 62 -14.77 7.20 -14.28
N ILE A 63 -13.75 8.04 -14.20
CA ILE A 63 -13.62 9.24 -15.02
C ILE A 63 -12.74 8.92 -16.22
N LYS A 64 -13.21 9.21 -17.43
CA LYS A 64 -12.43 9.18 -18.66
C LYS A 64 -11.97 10.59 -19.01
N ILE A 65 -10.68 10.74 -19.34
CA ILE A 65 -10.06 12.01 -19.72
C ILE A 65 -9.44 11.84 -21.11
N PRO A 66 -10.05 12.43 -22.16
CA PRO A 66 -9.43 12.48 -23.49
C PRO A 66 -8.17 13.36 -23.46
N LEU A 67 -7.02 12.84 -23.90
CA LEU A 67 -5.75 13.56 -23.83
C LEU A 67 -5.71 14.81 -24.74
N ALA A 68 -6.38 14.76 -25.90
CA ALA A 68 -6.50 15.91 -26.80
C ALA A 68 -7.45 16.99 -26.26
N HIS A 69 -8.42 16.63 -25.42
CA HIS A 69 -9.46 17.49 -24.88
C HIS A 69 -9.73 17.18 -23.40
N PRO A 70 -8.79 17.48 -22.50
CA PRO A 70 -8.94 17.14 -21.08
C PRO A 70 -10.08 17.92 -20.40
N ASP A 71 -10.54 19.00 -20.98
CA ASP A 71 -11.76 19.74 -20.60
C ASP A 71 -13.05 18.94 -20.78
N GLN A 72 -13.01 17.85 -21.56
CA GLN A 72 -14.13 16.93 -21.76
C GLN A 72 -14.11 15.73 -20.79
N ALA A 73 -13.32 15.80 -19.73
CA ALA A 73 -13.31 14.80 -18.69
C ALA A 73 -14.71 14.58 -18.10
N ARG A 74 -15.13 13.31 -17.94
CA ARG A 74 -16.45 12.98 -17.41
C ARG A 74 -16.49 11.57 -16.81
N ILE A 75 -17.42 11.34 -15.91
CA ILE A 75 -17.77 10.00 -15.43
C ILE A 75 -18.35 9.21 -16.61
N VAL A 76 -17.77 8.05 -16.91
CA VAL A 76 -18.21 7.14 -17.99
C VAL A 76 -18.90 5.90 -17.46
N SER A 77 -18.62 5.51 -16.21
CA SER A 77 -19.29 4.39 -15.56
C SER A 77 -19.24 4.53 -14.03
N SER A 78 -20.08 3.75 -13.36
CA SER A 78 -20.11 3.65 -11.89
C SER A 78 -20.22 2.17 -11.48
N PRO A 79 -19.14 1.40 -11.62
CA PRO A 79 -19.14 -0.05 -11.38
C PRO A 79 -19.48 -0.40 -9.93
N ARG A 80 -20.40 -1.34 -9.75
CA ARG A 80 -20.85 -1.80 -8.42
C ARG A 80 -19.97 -2.93 -7.91
N ILE A 81 -18.71 -2.62 -7.62
CA ILE A 81 -17.72 -3.63 -7.22
C ILE A 81 -17.97 -4.23 -5.83
N PHE A 82 -18.85 -3.63 -5.03
CA PHE A 82 -19.22 -4.12 -3.69
C PHE A 82 -20.53 -4.92 -3.65
N GLN A 83 -21.19 -5.09 -4.79
CA GLN A 83 -22.47 -5.81 -4.85
C GLN A 83 -22.33 -7.21 -4.26
N ASP A 84 -23.34 -7.66 -3.49
CA ASP A 84 -23.43 -9.00 -2.87
C ASP A 84 -22.35 -9.31 -1.82
N LEU A 85 -21.58 -8.33 -1.35
CA LEU A 85 -20.76 -8.47 -0.16
C LEU A 85 -21.59 -8.16 1.08
N VAL A 86 -21.31 -8.90 2.15
CA VAL A 86 -21.96 -8.73 3.46
C VAL A 86 -21.06 -7.92 4.40
N ALA A 87 -21.56 -7.55 5.58
CA ALA A 87 -20.74 -6.93 6.59
C ALA A 87 -19.51 -7.82 6.89
N PRO A 88 -18.29 -7.23 6.93
CA PRO A 88 -17.09 -8.00 7.23
C PRO A 88 -17.11 -8.49 8.67
N PRO A 89 -16.40 -9.57 9.00
CA PRO A 89 -16.16 -9.94 10.38
C PRO A 89 -15.38 -8.84 11.10
N THR A 90 -15.67 -8.68 12.39
CA THR A 90 -14.99 -7.70 13.25
C THR A 90 -14.29 -8.39 14.42
N HIS A 91 -13.34 -7.71 15.03
CA HIS A 91 -12.67 -8.14 16.25
C HIS A 91 -12.84 -7.08 17.34
N GLY A 92 -12.56 -7.48 18.58
CA GLY A 92 -12.54 -6.56 19.72
C GLY A 92 -11.21 -5.85 19.90
N GLU A 93 -11.08 -5.13 21.01
CA GLU A 93 -9.86 -4.46 21.46
C GLU A 93 -9.00 -5.40 22.33
N THR A 94 -7.71 -5.08 22.47
CA THR A 94 -6.87 -5.74 23.48
C THR A 94 -7.25 -5.22 24.88
N ARG A 95 -6.96 -6.02 25.90
CA ARG A 95 -7.11 -5.56 27.30
C ARG A 95 -6.24 -4.33 27.57
N GLU A 96 -5.08 -4.22 26.96
CA GLU A 96 -4.18 -3.08 27.13
C GLU A 96 -4.74 -1.81 26.54
N ASP A 97 -5.38 -1.89 25.37
CA ASP A 97 -6.07 -0.74 24.78
C ASP A 97 -7.22 -0.26 25.65
N SER A 98 -8.06 -1.20 26.11
CA SER A 98 -9.18 -0.85 27.02
C SER A 98 -8.69 -0.20 28.31
N LEU A 99 -7.56 -0.66 28.86
CA LEU A 99 -6.97 -0.05 30.06
C LEU A 99 -6.37 1.33 29.76
N ALA A 100 -5.70 1.50 28.62
CA ALA A 100 -5.14 2.78 28.18
C ALA A 100 -6.24 3.81 27.94
N GLU A 101 -7.34 3.43 27.28
CA GLU A 101 -8.51 4.27 27.06
C GLU A 101 -9.17 4.70 28.38
N ALA A 102 -9.39 3.74 29.30
CA ALA A 102 -9.97 4.05 30.61
C ALA A 102 -9.08 5.03 31.40
N LYS A 103 -7.76 4.87 31.33
CA LYS A 103 -6.79 5.79 31.93
C LYS A 103 -6.86 7.17 31.28
N ALA A 104 -6.84 7.25 29.94
CA ALA A 104 -6.93 8.52 29.22
C ALA A 104 -8.23 9.28 29.55
N VAL A 105 -9.36 8.58 29.63
CA VAL A 105 -10.64 9.17 30.05
C VAL A 105 -10.57 9.70 31.48
N ALA A 106 -9.98 8.94 32.42
CA ALA A 106 -9.82 9.37 33.81
C ALA A 106 -8.92 10.63 33.91
N GLU A 107 -7.83 10.68 33.19
CA GLU A 107 -6.91 11.82 33.12
C GLU A 107 -7.59 13.04 32.48
N ALA A 108 -8.33 12.85 31.39
CA ALA A 108 -9.07 13.92 30.73
C ALA A 108 -10.15 14.50 31.68
N LYS A 109 -10.85 13.65 32.46
CA LYS A 109 -11.78 14.09 33.49
C LYS A 109 -11.12 14.96 34.56
N ALA A 110 -9.94 14.51 35.04
CA ALA A 110 -9.19 15.24 36.06
C ALA A 110 -8.66 16.59 35.57
N ASN A 111 -8.25 16.66 34.30
CA ASN A 111 -7.63 17.85 33.72
C ASN A 111 -8.59 18.74 32.92
N GLY A 112 -9.90 18.45 32.96
CA GLY A 112 -10.91 19.24 32.25
C GLY A 112 -10.86 19.07 30.71
N GLY A 113 -10.44 17.93 30.24
CA GLY A 113 -10.49 17.52 28.83
C GLY A 113 -11.92 17.42 28.28
N PHE A 114 -12.05 17.19 26.99
CA PHE A 114 -13.33 16.99 26.33
C PHE A 114 -13.57 15.49 26.11
N ILE A 115 -14.71 15.00 26.59
CA ILE A 115 -15.09 13.59 26.52
C ILE A 115 -16.45 13.50 25.85
N ALA A 116 -16.57 12.61 24.90
CA ALA A 116 -17.83 12.28 24.24
C ALA A 116 -18.23 10.83 24.57
N VAL A 117 -19.54 10.55 24.49
CA VAL A 117 -20.04 9.17 24.53
C VAL A 117 -20.34 8.75 23.09
N ILE A 118 -19.53 7.87 22.54
CA ILE A 118 -19.62 7.37 21.16
C ILE A 118 -19.89 5.86 21.25
N HIS A 119 -20.96 5.39 20.61
CA HIS A 119 -21.42 3.99 20.69
C HIS A 119 -21.50 3.41 22.12
N GLY A 120 -21.83 4.28 23.09
CA GLY A 120 -21.96 3.89 24.49
C GLY A 120 -20.67 3.83 25.30
N LYS A 121 -19.52 4.15 24.70
CA LYS A 121 -18.22 4.30 25.36
C LYS A 121 -17.86 5.77 25.55
N GLU A 122 -17.21 6.08 26.68
CA GLU A 122 -16.58 7.38 26.87
C GLU A 122 -15.25 7.43 26.12
N GLU A 123 -15.09 8.43 25.28
CA GLU A 123 -13.88 8.65 24.48
C GLU A 123 -13.36 10.07 24.65
N VAL A 124 -12.04 10.23 24.73
CA VAL A 124 -11.40 11.56 24.77
C VAL A 124 -11.36 12.10 23.34
N LEU A 125 -11.93 13.30 23.15
CA LEU A 125 -11.86 13.97 21.85
C LEU A 125 -10.44 14.43 21.56
N GLN A 126 -10.01 14.25 20.32
CA GLN A 126 -8.72 14.71 19.84
C GLN A 126 -8.64 16.25 19.88
N SER A 127 -7.46 16.79 20.13
CA SER A 127 -7.25 18.23 20.27
C SER A 127 -7.67 19.04 19.04
N GLU A 128 -7.50 18.46 17.84
CA GLU A 128 -7.91 19.08 16.58
C GLU A 128 -9.41 19.20 16.44
N ASP A 129 -10.15 18.14 16.76
CA ASP A 129 -11.62 18.14 16.76
C ASP A 129 -12.16 19.15 17.79
N VAL A 130 -11.55 19.17 18.98
CA VAL A 130 -11.91 20.13 20.02
C VAL A 130 -11.67 21.55 19.56
N ALA A 131 -10.53 21.83 18.90
CA ALA A 131 -10.21 23.15 18.37
C ALA A 131 -11.22 23.58 17.30
N GLU A 132 -11.61 22.67 16.39
CA GLU A 132 -12.63 22.95 15.37
C GLU A 132 -13.99 23.25 16.01
N LEU A 133 -14.45 22.41 16.96
CA LEU A 133 -15.71 22.58 17.66
C LEU A 133 -15.74 23.88 18.47
N LEU A 134 -14.64 24.24 19.12
CA LEU A 134 -14.49 25.52 19.81
C LEU A 134 -14.59 26.71 18.85
N ASN A 135 -13.93 26.65 17.71
CA ASN A 135 -14.03 27.67 16.68
C ASN A 135 -15.46 27.84 16.15
N ARG A 136 -16.18 26.75 15.98
CA ARG A 136 -17.62 26.77 15.61
C ARG A 136 -18.46 27.43 16.72
N THR A 137 -18.16 27.13 17.99
CA THR A 137 -18.84 27.74 19.15
C THR A 137 -18.61 29.25 19.19
N VAL A 138 -17.36 29.71 18.96
CA VAL A 138 -17.02 31.13 18.87
C VAL A 138 -17.81 31.83 17.75
N LYS A 139 -17.86 31.22 16.57
CA LYS A 139 -18.62 31.76 15.42
C LYS A 139 -20.11 31.80 15.69
N ALA A 140 -20.69 30.78 16.35
CA ALA A 140 -22.10 30.71 16.64
C ALA A 140 -22.58 31.85 17.54
N ARG A 141 -21.74 32.36 18.47
CA ARG A 141 -22.04 33.54 19.27
C ARG A 141 -21.71 34.88 18.59
N GLY A 142 -21.32 34.87 17.31
CA GLY A 142 -20.91 36.06 16.57
C GLY A 142 -19.53 36.60 16.96
N GLY A 143 -18.71 35.81 17.66
CA GLY A 143 -17.37 36.19 18.12
C GLY A 143 -16.28 35.98 17.05
N THR A 144 -15.18 36.70 17.23
CA THR A 144 -13.93 36.56 16.49
C THR A 144 -12.78 36.47 17.48
N GLY A 145 -11.81 35.62 17.26
CA GLY A 145 -10.64 35.45 18.13
C GLY A 145 -10.58 34.10 18.83
N ALA A 146 -9.63 33.95 19.75
CA ALA A 146 -9.40 32.70 20.45
C ALA A 146 -10.61 32.28 21.34
N PRO A 147 -10.87 30.99 21.47
CA PRO A 147 -11.91 30.47 22.39
C PRO A 147 -11.62 30.87 23.84
N THR A 148 -12.70 31.18 24.58
CA THR A 148 -12.67 31.52 26.01
C THR A 148 -13.09 30.34 26.89
N ALA A 149 -12.95 30.48 28.22
CA ALA A 149 -13.45 29.51 29.17
C ALA A 149 -14.99 29.33 29.07
N ALA A 150 -15.70 30.41 28.73
CA ALA A 150 -17.16 30.37 28.51
C ALA A 150 -17.52 29.56 27.25
N ASP A 151 -16.72 29.69 26.19
CA ASP A 151 -16.87 28.88 24.95
C ASP A 151 -16.63 27.39 25.23
N SER A 152 -15.62 27.08 26.04
CA SER A 152 -15.34 25.71 26.47
C SER A 152 -16.47 25.12 27.31
N ALA A 153 -17.05 25.90 28.21
CA ALA A 153 -18.21 25.47 29.00
C ALA A 153 -19.46 25.25 28.12
N ALA A 154 -19.72 26.17 27.18
CA ALA A 154 -20.80 26.03 26.21
C ALA A 154 -20.63 24.78 25.30
N LEU A 155 -19.42 24.53 24.84
CA LEU A 155 -19.11 23.31 24.04
C LEU A 155 -19.40 22.06 24.87
N ARG A 156 -18.92 21.96 26.12
CA ARG A 156 -19.21 20.78 26.98
C ARG A 156 -20.68 20.52 27.14
N GLN A 157 -21.48 21.56 27.29
CA GLN A 157 -22.95 21.44 27.41
C GLN A 157 -23.58 20.98 26.09
N ALA A 158 -23.10 21.46 24.95
CA ALA A 158 -23.62 21.12 23.62
C ALA A 158 -23.10 19.77 23.09
N LEU A 159 -21.98 19.28 23.58
CA LEU A 159 -21.26 18.11 23.04
C LEU A 159 -22.16 16.85 22.93
N PRO A 160 -22.98 16.45 23.90
CA PRO A 160 -23.86 15.29 23.75
C PRO A 160 -24.81 15.42 22.54
N THR A 161 -25.36 16.62 22.33
CA THR A 161 -26.26 16.88 21.19
C THR A 161 -25.52 16.89 19.86
N ILE A 162 -24.31 17.43 19.84
CA ILE A 162 -23.43 17.44 18.63
C ILE A 162 -23.12 16.01 18.25
N VAL A 163 -22.68 15.19 19.21
CA VAL A 163 -22.32 13.78 18.97
C VAL A 163 -23.54 12.97 18.52
N ASP A 164 -24.69 13.11 19.23
CA ASP A 164 -25.92 12.41 18.85
C ASP A 164 -26.40 12.80 17.44
N SER A 165 -26.28 14.08 17.08
CA SER A 165 -26.60 14.55 15.73
C SER A 165 -25.66 14.02 14.67
N ALA A 166 -24.36 13.98 14.96
CA ALA A 166 -23.35 13.42 14.05
C ALA A 166 -23.57 11.91 13.85
N MET A 167 -23.79 11.16 14.94
CA MET A 167 -24.08 9.73 14.87
C MET A 167 -25.37 9.44 14.08
N LYS A 168 -26.45 10.21 14.30
CA LYS A 168 -27.68 10.08 13.53
C LYS A 168 -27.48 10.38 12.04
N ALA A 169 -26.70 11.40 11.72
CA ALA A 169 -26.36 11.75 10.35
C ALA A 169 -25.54 10.66 9.68
N GLN A 170 -24.59 10.05 10.38
CA GLN A 170 -23.81 8.92 9.92
C GLN A 170 -24.71 7.70 9.70
N MET A 171 -25.51 7.30 10.70
CA MET A 171 -26.43 6.16 10.58
C MET A 171 -27.46 6.33 9.46
N ALA A 172 -27.91 7.56 9.17
CA ALA A 172 -28.81 7.82 8.05
C ALA A 172 -28.15 7.59 6.68
N GLN A 173 -26.82 7.55 6.63
CA GLN A 173 -26.02 7.34 5.43
C GLN A 173 -25.40 5.96 5.37
N GLU A 174 -25.38 5.24 6.48
CA GLU A 174 -24.92 3.88 6.51
C GLU A 174 -26.00 2.93 6.00
N PRO A 175 -25.63 1.96 5.15
CA PRO A 175 -26.52 0.85 4.85
C PRO A 175 -26.80 0.06 6.14
N ASP A 176 -27.87 -0.71 6.13
CA ASP A 176 -28.19 -1.71 7.17
C ASP A 176 -26.91 -2.43 7.63
N SER A 177 -26.76 -2.67 8.94
CA SER A 177 -25.58 -3.29 9.56
C SER A 177 -25.16 -4.65 8.95
N THR A 178 -26.04 -5.24 8.14
CA THR A 178 -25.76 -6.46 7.36
C THR A 178 -25.17 -6.18 5.98
N ALA A 179 -25.12 -4.92 5.56
CA ALA A 179 -24.60 -4.56 4.25
C ALA A 179 -23.07 -4.62 4.22
N GLY A 180 -22.54 -4.94 3.04
CA GLY A 180 -21.11 -4.98 2.79
C GLY A 180 -20.46 -3.60 2.66
N PRO A 181 -19.20 -3.57 2.23
CA PRO A 181 -18.44 -2.34 2.12
C PRO A 181 -19.08 -1.36 1.14
N THR A 182 -18.94 -0.07 1.43
CA THR A 182 -19.47 1.01 0.58
C THR A 182 -18.40 1.84 -0.09
N GLN A 183 -17.12 1.60 0.24
CA GLN A 183 -15.98 2.40 -0.19
C GLN A 183 -14.70 1.60 -0.20
N CYS A 184 -13.71 2.06 -0.98
CA CYS A 184 -12.32 1.65 -0.82
C CYS A 184 -11.51 2.79 -0.21
N HIS A 185 -10.44 2.46 0.48
CA HIS A 185 -9.40 3.42 0.81
C HIS A 185 -8.50 3.62 -0.42
N ASP A 186 -7.79 2.58 -0.84
CA ASP A 186 -6.92 2.60 -2.01
C ASP A 186 -7.34 1.59 -3.08
N ILE A 187 -7.08 1.94 -4.34
CA ILE A 187 -7.15 1.01 -5.48
C ILE A 187 -5.82 1.09 -6.22
N THR A 188 -5.02 0.03 -6.12
CA THR A 188 -3.74 -0.07 -6.83
C THR A 188 -3.95 -0.73 -8.18
N LEU A 189 -3.54 -0.04 -9.23
CA LEU A 189 -3.69 -0.48 -10.61
C LEU A 189 -2.44 -1.21 -11.10
N TYR A 190 -2.63 -2.32 -11.81
CA TYR A 190 -1.56 -3.03 -12.50
C TYR A 190 -1.93 -3.28 -13.98
N PRO A 191 -1.87 -2.24 -14.82
CA PRO A 191 -2.35 -2.32 -16.22
C PRO A 191 -1.62 -3.37 -17.06
N ALA A 192 -0.32 -3.60 -16.79
CA ALA A 192 0.48 -4.57 -17.54
C ALA A 192 -0.07 -6.01 -17.48
N ILE A 193 -0.87 -6.32 -16.45
CA ILE A 193 -1.53 -7.63 -16.29
C ILE A 193 -3.05 -7.54 -16.32
N GLY A 194 -3.63 -6.34 -16.56
CA GLY A 194 -5.07 -6.10 -16.60
C GLY A 194 -5.76 -6.30 -15.25
N ARG A 195 -5.09 -6.03 -14.13
CA ARG A 195 -5.60 -6.24 -12.77
C ARG A 195 -5.50 -4.99 -11.91
N ALA A 196 -6.38 -4.92 -10.89
CA ALA A 196 -6.24 -3.97 -9.80
C ALA A 196 -6.56 -4.65 -8.47
N GLY A 197 -5.94 -4.14 -7.40
CA GLY A 197 -6.22 -4.51 -6.02
C GLY A 197 -6.94 -3.38 -5.31
N GLY A 198 -8.12 -3.63 -4.74
CA GLY A 198 -8.85 -2.66 -3.95
C GLY A 198 -8.78 -3.01 -2.47
N ALA A 199 -8.27 -2.12 -1.64
CA ALA A 199 -8.37 -2.20 -0.19
C ALA A 199 -9.61 -1.40 0.23
N CYS A 200 -10.66 -2.12 0.62
CA CYS A 200 -11.99 -1.55 0.77
C CYS A 200 -12.54 -1.89 2.16
N ALA A 201 -13.46 -1.10 2.68
CA ALA A 201 -13.96 -1.23 4.06
C ALA A 201 -14.31 -2.68 4.43
N GLY A 202 -13.36 -3.37 5.11
CA GLY A 202 -13.46 -4.76 5.54
C GLY A 202 -13.13 -5.84 4.50
N TYR A 203 -12.69 -5.46 3.29
CA TYR A 203 -12.37 -6.40 2.22
C TYR A 203 -11.16 -6.00 1.39
N GLY A 204 -10.37 -7.01 0.99
CA GLY A 204 -9.45 -6.93 -0.13
C GLY A 204 -10.14 -7.44 -1.41
N LEU A 205 -10.11 -6.65 -2.48
CA LEU A 205 -10.73 -6.97 -3.76
C LEU A 205 -9.69 -7.19 -4.85
N LEU A 206 -9.91 -8.21 -5.68
CA LEU A 206 -9.21 -8.37 -6.96
C LEU A 206 -10.14 -7.93 -8.07
N LEU A 207 -9.69 -7.01 -8.92
CA LEU A 207 -10.48 -6.45 -10.02
C LEU A 207 -9.85 -6.80 -11.38
N ASP A 208 -10.71 -6.99 -12.38
CA ASP A 208 -10.36 -6.98 -13.80
C ASP A 208 -10.50 -5.55 -14.33
N ILE A 209 -9.42 -5.03 -14.92
CA ILE A 209 -9.35 -3.71 -15.53
C ILE A 209 -8.96 -3.78 -17.01
N THR A 210 -9.16 -4.93 -17.65
CA THR A 210 -8.90 -5.10 -19.11
C THR A 210 -9.77 -4.20 -19.98
N ASP A 211 -10.97 -3.85 -19.51
CA ASP A 211 -11.75 -2.72 -19.97
C ASP A 211 -11.64 -1.61 -18.88
N PRO A 212 -10.82 -0.58 -19.11
CA PRO A 212 -10.59 0.44 -18.12
C PRO A 212 -11.82 1.27 -17.75
N ALA A 213 -12.80 1.34 -18.65
CA ALA A 213 -14.06 2.04 -18.40
C ALA A 213 -15.03 1.22 -17.52
N HIS A 214 -14.91 -0.11 -17.50
CA HIS A 214 -15.86 -0.99 -16.82
C HIS A 214 -15.16 -2.07 -15.98
N PRO A 215 -14.43 -1.69 -14.92
CA PRO A 215 -13.77 -2.65 -14.03
C PRO A 215 -14.79 -3.58 -13.38
N LYS A 216 -14.37 -4.84 -13.16
CA LYS A 216 -15.21 -5.90 -12.59
C LYS A 216 -14.50 -6.55 -11.41
N ARG A 217 -15.23 -6.82 -10.33
CA ARG A 217 -14.70 -7.62 -9.22
C ARG A 217 -14.58 -9.09 -9.66
N LEU A 218 -13.40 -9.65 -9.45
CA LEU A 218 -13.09 -11.08 -9.70
C LEU A 218 -13.13 -11.90 -8.42
N ALA A 219 -12.61 -11.34 -7.32
CA ALA A 219 -12.58 -11.99 -6.02
C ALA A 219 -12.67 -10.95 -4.90
N ALA A 220 -13.05 -11.41 -3.72
CA ALA A 220 -13.05 -10.64 -2.48
C ALA A 220 -12.58 -11.54 -1.34
N ALA A 221 -11.79 -10.99 -0.43
CA ALA A 221 -11.38 -11.65 0.81
C ALA A 221 -11.66 -10.70 1.99
N SER A 222 -12.14 -11.25 3.10
CA SER A 222 -12.26 -10.57 4.39
C SER A 222 -11.40 -11.27 5.43
N ASP A 223 -11.04 -10.57 6.49
CA ASP A 223 -10.23 -11.10 7.57
C ASP A 223 -10.70 -10.50 8.89
N SER A 224 -10.99 -11.36 9.87
CA SER A 224 -11.43 -10.93 11.20
C SER A 224 -10.30 -10.30 12.04
N ASN A 225 -9.04 -10.41 11.61
CA ASN A 225 -7.90 -9.77 12.24
C ASN A 225 -7.65 -8.35 11.73
N PHE A 226 -8.24 -7.98 10.59
CA PHE A 226 -8.07 -6.66 10.00
C PHE A 226 -9.15 -5.69 10.45
N SER A 227 -8.71 -4.52 10.92
CA SER A 227 -9.60 -3.42 11.28
C SER A 227 -9.88 -2.52 10.08
N TYR A 228 -8.85 -2.19 9.30
CA TYR A 228 -8.96 -1.23 8.21
C TYR A 228 -8.08 -1.60 7.01
N TRP A 229 -8.69 -2.21 6.00
CA TRP A 229 -8.02 -2.53 4.74
C TRP A 229 -7.64 -1.25 4.01
N HIS A 230 -6.34 -0.97 3.94
CA HIS A 230 -5.80 0.33 3.55
C HIS A 230 -5.23 0.35 2.13
N SER A 231 -4.23 -0.49 1.84
CA SER A 231 -3.55 -0.51 0.55
C SER A 231 -3.36 -1.92 0.01
N ALA A 232 -3.09 -2.02 -1.29
CA ALA A 232 -2.82 -3.28 -1.98
C ALA A 232 -1.54 -3.18 -2.79
N THR A 233 -0.73 -4.25 -2.84
CA THR A 233 0.49 -4.33 -3.65
C THR A 233 0.60 -5.70 -4.27
N PHE A 234 0.75 -5.76 -5.61
CA PHE A 234 1.06 -7.01 -6.32
C PHE A 234 2.56 -7.27 -6.28
N ASN A 235 2.97 -8.55 -6.35
CA ASN A 235 4.35 -8.84 -6.74
C ASN A 235 4.55 -8.59 -8.25
N ASN A 236 5.81 -8.56 -8.70
CA ASN A 236 6.11 -8.20 -10.09
C ASN A 236 5.52 -9.14 -11.15
N SER A 237 5.29 -10.42 -10.82
CA SER A 237 4.64 -11.37 -11.74
C SER A 237 3.10 -11.26 -11.73
N GLY A 238 2.50 -10.62 -10.71
CA GLY A 238 1.07 -10.60 -10.50
C GLY A 238 0.49 -11.93 -9.97
N SER A 239 1.36 -12.82 -9.47
CA SER A 239 0.95 -14.12 -8.88
C SER A 239 0.65 -14.04 -7.38
N LYS A 240 0.98 -12.93 -6.76
CA LYS A 240 0.75 -12.64 -5.33
C LYS A 240 0.25 -11.23 -5.16
N MET A 241 -0.47 -11.01 -4.08
CA MET A 241 -0.95 -9.71 -3.64
C MET A 241 -0.89 -9.60 -2.12
N LEU A 242 -0.57 -8.44 -1.64
CA LEU A 242 -0.51 -8.10 -0.23
C LEU A 242 -1.50 -6.97 0.03
N PHE A 243 -2.16 -7.00 1.19
CA PHE A 243 -2.98 -5.91 1.71
C PHE A 243 -2.47 -5.48 3.07
N SER A 244 -2.45 -4.18 3.33
CA SER A 244 -2.10 -3.63 4.64
C SER A 244 -3.33 -3.33 5.49
N ASP A 245 -3.21 -3.51 6.81
CA ASP A 245 -4.20 -3.14 7.81
C ASP A 245 -3.74 -1.87 8.54
N GLU A 246 -4.35 -0.75 8.23
CA GLU A 246 -4.13 0.51 8.94
C GLU A 246 -4.99 0.58 10.19
N TRP A 247 -4.83 -0.32 11.11
CA TRP A 247 -5.61 -0.40 12.33
C TRP A 247 -5.91 0.97 12.95
N GLY A 248 -7.20 1.26 13.10
CA GLY A 248 -7.66 2.51 13.73
C GLY A 248 -7.27 3.79 12.99
N GLY A 249 -6.95 3.71 11.68
CA GLY A 249 -6.51 4.86 10.89
C GLY A 249 -5.10 5.36 11.28
N GLY A 250 -4.23 4.46 11.72
CA GLY A 250 -2.83 4.74 12.01
C GLY A 250 -2.56 5.53 13.31
N VAL A 251 -3.57 5.76 14.13
CA VAL A 251 -3.41 6.59 15.35
C VAL A 251 -3.05 5.79 16.61
N GLN A 252 -2.98 4.47 16.52
CA GLN A 252 -2.78 3.60 17.68
C GLN A 252 -1.45 2.85 17.65
N PRO A 253 -0.89 2.50 18.83
CA PRO A 253 0.29 1.65 18.96
C PRO A 253 -0.11 0.18 18.80
N LYS A 254 0.06 -0.40 17.61
CA LYS A 254 -0.23 -1.82 17.32
C LYS A 254 1.00 -2.66 17.00
N CYS A 255 2.21 -2.13 17.28
CA CYS A 255 3.46 -2.88 17.16
C CYS A 255 4.10 -3.20 18.52
N ARG A 256 3.35 -3.16 19.62
CA ARG A 256 3.86 -3.53 20.94
C ARG A 256 4.11 -5.04 21.01
N LYS A 257 4.99 -5.48 21.90
CA LYS A 257 5.30 -6.90 22.11
C LYS A 257 4.06 -7.74 22.45
N THR A 258 3.05 -7.14 23.04
CA THR A 258 1.81 -7.77 23.50
C THR A 258 0.70 -7.76 22.46
N ASP A 259 0.84 -6.98 21.39
CA ASP A 259 -0.17 -6.94 20.32
C ASP A 259 -0.17 -8.24 19.51
N PRO A 260 -1.34 -8.72 19.07
CA PRO A 260 -1.43 -9.80 18.10
C PRO A 260 -0.63 -9.48 16.84
N LYS A 261 0.11 -10.46 16.31
CA LYS A 261 0.95 -10.27 15.13
C LYS A 261 0.14 -10.01 13.87
N GLU A 262 -1.11 -10.42 13.87
CA GLU A 262 -2.06 -10.29 12.76
C GLU A 262 -2.68 -8.90 12.67
N TRP A 263 -2.66 -8.10 13.75
CA TRP A 263 -3.31 -6.80 13.85
C TRP A 263 -2.40 -5.66 13.40
N GLY A 264 -2.89 -4.79 12.55
CA GLY A 264 -2.08 -3.72 11.96
C GLY A 264 -0.91 -4.25 11.13
N ALA A 265 -1.11 -5.35 10.44
CA ALA A 265 -0.11 -6.12 9.68
C ALA A 265 -0.44 -6.11 8.17
N ASP A 266 0.41 -6.76 7.39
CA ASP A 266 0.13 -7.07 5.99
C ASP A 266 -0.40 -8.51 5.86
N ALA A 267 -1.48 -8.72 5.12
CA ALA A 267 -1.97 -10.05 4.75
C ALA A 267 -1.53 -10.40 3.33
N ILE A 268 -0.87 -11.54 3.16
CA ILE A 268 -0.28 -11.99 1.90
C ILE A 268 -1.17 -13.09 1.29
N PHE A 269 -1.51 -12.90 0.01
CA PHE A 269 -2.31 -13.84 -0.78
C PHE A 269 -1.57 -14.30 -2.01
N THR A 270 -1.75 -15.57 -2.39
CA THR A 270 -1.41 -16.07 -3.72
C THR A 270 -2.63 -16.00 -4.64
N LEU A 271 -2.37 -15.69 -5.90
CA LEU A 271 -3.38 -15.58 -6.95
C LEU A 271 -3.27 -16.81 -7.86
N SER A 272 -4.13 -17.80 -7.62
CA SER A 272 -4.18 -19.04 -8.41
C SER A 272 -5.34 -18.96 -9.40
N GLY A 273 -5.05 -18.56 -10.63
CA GLY A 273 -6.07 -18.37 -11.66
C GLY A 273 -6.74 -16.98 -11.62
N PRO A 274 -7.78 -16.77 -12.45
CA PRO A 274 -8.30 -15.42 -12.71
C PRO A 274 -9.09 -14.81 -11.55
N SER A 275 -9.64 -15.62 -10.64
CA SER A 275 -10.58 -15.16 -9.60
C SER A 275 -10.35 -15.81 -8.22
N SER A 276 -9.14 -16.27 -7.95
CA SER A 276 -8.82 -16.94 -6.67
C SER A 276 -7.75 -16.17 -5.93
N MET A 277 -8.07 -15.77 -4.70
CA MET A 277 -7.13 -15.26 -3.71
C MET A 277 -7.05 -16.25 -2.55
N GLN A 278 -5.85 -16.76 -2.26
CA GLN A 278 -5.60 -17.71 -1.19
C GLN A 278 -4.66 -17.11 -0.16
N PHE A 279 -5.16 -16.89 1.05
CA PHE A 279 -4.35 -16.39 2.17
C PHE A 279 -3.18 -17.34 2.45
N GLN A 280 -2.01 -16.75 2.74
CA GLN A 280 -0.77 -17.45 3.02
C GLN A 280 -0.24 -17.17 4.41
N SER A 281 -0.04 -15.91 4.76
CA SER A 281 0.51 -15.49 6.05
C SER A 281 0.30 -13.99 6.27
N TYR A 282 0.67 -13.54 7.47
CA TYR A 282 0.83 -12.14 7.78
C TYR A 282 2.32 -11.76 7.82
N TYR A 283 2.61 -10.52 7.44
CA TYR A 283 3.87 -9.87 7.75
C TYR A 283 3.63 -8.71 8.71
N LYS A 284 4.41 -8.65 9.76
CA LYS A 284 4.51 -7.51 10.68
C LYS A 284 5.98 -7.25 10.97
N MET A 285 6.36 -5.98 11.06
CA MET A 285 7.72 -5.61 11.42
C MET A 285 8.11 -6.31 12.73
N PRO A 286 9.31 -6.92 12.81
CA PRO A 286 9.64 -7.80 13.94
C PRO A 286 10.05 -7.07 15.22
N ALA A 287 10.49 -5.80 15.11
CA ALA A 287 10.93 -5.02 16.26
C ALA A 287 9.73 -4.45 17.02
N PRO A 288 9.51 -4.81 18.31
CA PRO A 288 8.42 -4.21 19.08
C PRO A 288 8.66 -2.73 19.33
N GLN A 289 7.61 -1.93 19.22
CA GLN A 289 7.61 -0.50 19.46
C GLN A 289 7.03 -0.14 20.83
N LEU A 290 7.24 1.09 21.26
CA LEU A 290 6.74 1.59 22.54
C LEU A 290 5.24 1.94 22.46
N PRO A 291 4.54 2.00 23.61
CA PRO A 291 3.17 2.49 23.66
C PRO A 291 2.99 3.95 23.23
N SER A 292 4.09 4.73 23.19
CA SER A 292 4.12 6.12 22.74
C SER A 292 4.29 6.28 21.22
N GLU A 293 4.35 5.18 20.46
CA GLU A 293 4.56 5.19 19.01
C GLU A 293 3.31 4.66 18.31
N ASN A 294 2.64 5.49 17.50
CA ASN A 294 1.65 4.97 16.58
C ASN A 294 2.35 4.12 15.52
N CYS A 295 1.91 2.90 15.35
CA CYS A 295 2.58 1.92 14.48
C CYS A 295 1.60 0.88 13.97
N VAL A 296 1.39 0.87 12.64
CA VAL A 296 0.63 -0.11 11.86
C VAL A 296 1.19 -0.15 10.44
N ALA A 297 0.84 -1.19 9.67
CA ALA A 297 1.16 -1.24 8.24
C ALA A 297 0.46 -0.13 7.47
N HIS A 298 1.19 0.55 6.59
CA HIS A 298 0.67 1.62 5.75
C HIS A 298 1.12 1.44 4.28
N ASN A 299 1.36 2.53 3.55
CA ASN A 299 1.74 2.45 2.15
C ASN A 299 3.20 2.01 1.95
N GLY A 300 3.43 1.28 0.89
CA GLY A 300 4.73 0.82 0.47
C GLY A 300 4.81 0.55 -1.03
N SER A 301 5.96 0.14 -1.50
CA SER A 301 6.17 -0.24 -2.89
C SER A 301 7.19 -1.36 -3.05
N LEU A 302 7.09 -2.07 -4.17
CA LEU A 302 8.12 -3.04 -4.55
C LEU A 302 9.46 -2.35 -4.79
N ILE A 303 10.53 -3.04 -4.38
CA ILE A 303 11.90 -2.77 -4.80
C ILE A 303 12.26 -3.77 -5.89
N PRO A 304 12.73 -3.36 -7.07
CA PRO A 304 12.94 -4.27 -8.20
C PRO A 304 14.21 -5.13 -8.02
N ILE A 305 14.26 -5.91 -6.95
CA ILE A 305 15.31 -6.93 -6.77
C ILE A 305 15.01 -8.08 -7.75
N PRO A 306 15.92 -8.42 -8.68
CA PRO A 306 15.62 -9.41 -9.68
C PRO A 306 15.37 -10.79 -9.07
N GLY A 307 14.29 -11.47 -9.51
CA GLY A 307 13.96 -12.82 -9.05
C GLY A 307 13.53 -12.94 -7.59
N ARG A 308 13.19 -11.82 -6.94
CA ARG A 308 12.68 -11.77 -5.57
C ARG A 308 11.52 -10.79 -5.48
N ASP A 309 10.62 -11.02 -4.56
CA ASP A 309 9.57 -10.09 -4.20
C ASP A 309 9.99 -9.36 -2.91
N VAL A 310 10.52 -8.16 -3.09
CA VAL A 310 11.00 -7.31 -1.98
C VAL A 310 10.19 -6.03 -1.96
N MET A 311 9.77 -5.60 -0.78
CA MET A 311 8.96 -4.41 -0.58
C MET A 311 9.57 -3.49 0.49
N ALA A 312 9.50 -2.19 0.28
CA ALA A 312 9.65 -1.19 1.33
C ALA A 312 8.25 -0.80 1.83
N GLN A 313 8.05 -0.81 3.14
CA GLN A 313 6.78 -0.54 3.80
C GLN A 313 6.95 0.52 4.89
N ALA A 314 6.02 1.46 4.95
CA ALA A 314 5.92 2.44 6.03
C ALA A 314 5.12 1.86 7.20
N TRP A 315 5.57 2.17 8.43
CA TRP A 315 4.98 1.71 9.68
C TRP A 315 4.76 2.85 10.67
N TYR A 316 4.46 4.04 10.17
CA TYR A 316 4.39 5.26 10.99
C TYR A 316 5.65 5.45 11.84
N GLN A 317 5.54 5.64 13.18
CA GLN A 317 6.71 5.77 14.05
C GLN A 317 7.54 4.49 14.19
N GLY A 318 7.00 3.32 13.86
CA GLY A 318 7.78 2.09 13.69
C GLY A 318 8.79 2.14 12.53
N GLY A 319 8.78 3.23 11.76
CA GLY A 319 9.81 3.48 10.75
C GLY A 319 9.50 2.89 9.38
N VAL A 320 10.54 2.42 8.73
CA VAL A 320 10.51 1.77 7.41
C VAL A 320 11.06 0.36 7.53
N SER A 321 10.29 -0.62 7.09
CA SER A 321 10.73 -2.01 6.98
C SER A 321 10.90 -2.39 5.51
N VAL A 322 12.01 -3.03 5.17
CA VAL A 322 12.24 -3.66 3.88
C VAL A 322 12.21 -5.17 4.08
N PHE A 323 11.29 -5.84 3.44
CA PHE A 323 11.10 -7.28 3.64
C PHE A 323 10.97 -8.04 2.33
N ASP A 324 11.45 -9.29 2.37
CA ASP A 324 11.34 -10.27 1.30
C ASP A 324 10.13 -11.18 1.57
N TRP A 325 9.21 -11.23 0.64
CA TRP A 325 8.01 -12.08 0.63
C TRP A 325 7.95 -13.01 -0.59
N THR A 326 9.14 -13.33 -1.13
CA THR A 326 9.29 -14.32 -2.21
C THR A 326 8.67 -15.65 -1.82
N ASP A 327 8.91 -16.10 -0.59
CA ASP A 327 8.09 -17.13 0.04
C ASP A 327 6.90 -16.48 0.76
N PRO A 328 5.68 -16.58 0.23
CA PRO A 328 4.52 -15.89 0.81
C PRO A 328 4.09 -16.45 2.17
N LYS A 329 4.63 -17.60 2.61
CA LYS A 329 4.35 -18.20 3.92
C LYS A 329 5.32 -17.77 5.00
N HIS A 330 6.52 -17.33 4.61
CA HIS A 330 7.60 -16.97 5.53
C HIS A 330 8.26 -15.64 5.11
N PRO A 331 7.50 -14.52 5.09
CA PRO A 331 8.06 -13.21 4.80
C PRO A 331 9.10 -12.84 5.86
N LYS A 332 10.15 -12.12 5.46
CA LYS A 332 11.28 -11.83 6.34
C LYS A 332 11.81 -10.42 6.13
N GLU A 333 11.97 -9.66 7.22
CA GLU A 333 12.70 -8.39 7.17
C GLU A 333 14.15 -8.59 6.78
N ILE A 334 14.64 -7.74 5.88
CA ILE A 334 16.02 -7.77 5.36
C ILE A 334 16.78 -6.46 5.55
N ALA A 335 16.05 -5.36 5.78
CA ALA A 335 16.59 -4.05 6.17
C ALA A 335 15.50 -3.24 6.85
N TYR A 336 15.89 -2.24 7.62
CA TYR A 336 14.96 -1.33 8.30
C TYR A 336 15.61 0.03 8.56
N PHE A 337 14.75 1.00 8.86
CA PHE A 337 15.14 2.29 9.42
C PHE A 337 14.09 2.73 10.44
N ASP A 338 14.52 3.11 11.63
CA ASP A 338 13.68 3.54 12.73
C ASP A 338 14.37 4.68 13.49
N ARG A 339 13.61 5.70 13.89
CA ARG A 339 14.08 6.85 14.66
C ARG A 339 13.62 6.83 16.11
N GLY A 340 12.75 5.90 16.45
CA GLY A 340 12.04 5.89 17.71
C GLY A 340 10.96 6.98 17.84
N PRO A 341 10.34 7.09 19.01
CA PRO A 341 9.17 7.93 19.24
C PRO A 341 9.45 9.42 19.08
N LEU A 342 8.40 10.18 18.75
CA LEU A 342 8.43 11.65 18.79
C LEU A 342 8.56 12.14 20.24
N ASP A 343 7.79 11.53 21.13
CA ASP A 343 7.84 11.75 22.57
C ASP A 343 7.88 10.38 23.28
N PRO A 344 8.91 10.07 24.09
CA PRO A 344 8.99 8.78 24.74
C PRO A 344 7.95 8.55 25.85
N GLU A 345 7.31 9.60 26.35
CA GLU A 345 6.39 9.52 27.50
C GLU A 345 4.92 9.52 27.10
N LYS A 346 4.58 10.08 25.93
CA LYS A 346 3.20 10.18 25.45
C LYS A 346 3.08 9.84 23.98
N LEU A 347 1.95 9.29 23.61
CA LEU A 347 1.62 9.04 22.20
C LEU A 347 1.38 10.38 21.49
N GLU A 348 2.28 10.69 20.55
CA GLU A 348 2.10 11.74 19.54
C GLU A 348 2.00 11.08 18.17
N LEU A 349 1.23 11.67 17.26
CA LEU A 349 1.06 11.10 15.93
C LEU A 349 2.17 11.57 15.01
N GLY A 350 2.80 10.63 14.31
CA GLY A 350 3.87 10.93 13.36
C GLY A 350 4.41 9.68 12.69
N GLY A 351 5.62 9.80 12.17
CA GLY A 351 6.32 8.71 11.48
C GLY A 351 6.01 8.65 9.98
N TYR A 352 6.41 7.56 9.34
CA TYR A 352 6.33 7.43 7.89
C TYR A 352 4.90 7.10 7.43
N TRP A 353 4.33 8.03 6.65
CA TRP A 353 3.05 7.85 5.98
C TRP A 353 3.18 6.91 4.77
N SER A 354 4.28 7.03 4.01
CA SER A 354 4.50 6.20 2.83
C SER A 354 5.98 6.05 2.51
N THR A 355 6.32 4.91 1.86
CA THR A 355 7.66 4.66 1.35
C THR A 355 7.60 4.10 -0.05
N TYR A 356 8.30 4.76 -0.99
CA TYR A 356 8.28 4.39 -2.39
C TYR A 356 9.68 4.28 -2.96
N TRP A 357 9.96 3.17 -3.66
CA TRP A 357 11.18 3.04 -4.43
C TRP A 357 11.06 3.78 -5.77
N TYR A 358 12.04 4.61 -6.08
CA TYR A 358 12.12 5.30 -7.36
C TYR A 358 13.58 5.49 -7.77
N ASN A 359 13.93 4.92 -8.94
CA ASN A 359 15.23 5.09 -9.61
C ASN A 359 16.46 4.85 -8.73
N GLY A 360 16.39 3.89 -7.81
CA GLY A 360 17.53 3.43 -6.99
C GLY A 360 17.50 3.87 -5.55
N TYR A 361 16.51 4.68 -5.14
CA TYR A 361 16.34 5.17 -3.79
C TYR A 361 14.93 4.86 -3.25
N ILE A 362 14.80 4.83 -1.93
CA ILE A 362 13.52 4.76 -1.25
C ILE A 362 13.21 6.15 -0.67
N TYR A 363 12.06 6.68 -0.99
CA TYR A 363 11.58 7.98 -0.53
C TYR A 363 10.53 7.77 0.55
N GLY A 364 10.80 8.25 1.76
CA GLY A 364 9.89 8.16 2.90
C GLY A 364 9.26 9.51 3.21
N SER A 365 7.93 9.58 3.14
CA SER A 365 7.17 10.75 3.58
C SER A 365 6.89 10.63 5.08
N GLU A 366 7.52 11.47 5.89
CA GLU A 366 7.40 11.47 7.34
C GLU A 366 6.52 12.66 7.77
N ILE A 367 5.48 12.38 8.57
CA ILE A 367 4.41 13.34 8.91
C ILE A 367 4.95 14.61 9.55
N THR A 368 5.88 14.46 10.48
CA THR A 368 6.37 15.58 11.32
C THR A 368 7.72 16.13 10.90
N ARG A 369 8.55 15.31 10.20
CA ARG A 369 9.94 15.63 9.89
C ARG A 369 10.20 15.83 8.39
N GLY A 370 9.19 15.61 7.53
CA GLY A 370 9.23 15.89 6.10
C GLY A 370 9.61 14.69 5.24
N LEU A 371 10.61 14.81 4.38
CA LEU A 371 10.99 13.79 3.39
C LEU A 371 12.38 13.23 3.70
N ASP A 372 12.46 11.91 3.80
CA ASP A 372 13.73 11.19 3.85
C ASP A 372 14.00 10.44 2.54
N VAL A 373 15.27 10.32 2.19
CA VAL A 373 15.74 9.55 1.05
C VAL A 373 16.74 8.51 1.54
N PHE A 374 16.39 7.24 1.33
CA PHE A 374 17.19 6.11 1.78
C PHE A 374 17.89 5.42 0.62
N GLU A 375 19.08 4.93 0.89
CA GLU A 375 19.84 4.06 0.01
C GLU A 375 20.04 2.70 0.68
N LEU A 376 19.71 1.62 -0.04
CA LEU A 376 19.97 0.26 0.44
C LEU A 376 21.47 0.00 0.55
N GLN A 377 21.86 -0.62 1.65
CA GLN A 377 23.23 -1.06 1.88
C GLN A 377 23.33 -2.60 1.77
N PRO A 378 24.44 -3.15 1.27
CA PRO A 378 24.62 -4.60 1.19
C PRO A 378 24.65 -5.23 2.58
N SER A 379 24.10 -6.45 2.68
CA SER A 379 24.03 -7.24 3.89
C SER A 379 24.09 -8.74 3.57
N GLY A 380 24.01 -9.60 4.58
CA GLY A 380 23.86 -11.04 4.38
C GLY A 380 22.57 -11.45 3.63
N PHE A 381 21.58 -10.56 3.58
CA PHE A 381 20.30 -10.81 2.91
C PHE A 381 20.16 -10.15 1.54
N LEU A 382 21.01 -9.16 1.25
CA LEU A 382 20.96 -8.36 0.03
C LEU A 382 22.37 -8.00 -0.41
N THR A 383 22.80 -8.48 -1.57
CA THR A 383 24.14 -8.23 -2.08
C THR A 383 24.22 -6.91 -2.85
N GLN A 384 25.46 -6.38 -3.03
CA GLN A 384 25.67 -5.21 -3.86
C GLN A 384 25.21 -5.46 -5.31
N ASN A 385 25.41 -6.66 -5.85
CA ASN A 385 24.95 -7.01 -7.20
C ASN A 385 23.42 -6.96 -7.33
N GLU A 386 22.68 -7.38 -6.31
CA GLU A 386 21.21 -7.27 -6.27
C GLU A 386 20.78 -5.79 -6.22
N ILE A 387 21.46 -4.96 -5.44
CA ILE A 387 21.21 -3.50 -5.36
C ILE A 387 21.51 -2.83 -6.71
N ASP A 388 22.63 -3.14 -7.33
CA ASP A 388 23.02 -2.56 -8.62
C ASP A 388 22.05 -2.97 -9.73
N ALA A 389 21.60 -4.22 -9.72
CA ALA A 389 20.59 -4.69 -10.65
C ALA A 389 19.24 -3.97 -10.43
N ALA A 390 18.84 -3.73 -9.18
CA ALA A 390 17.65 -2.93 -8.88
C ALA A 390 17.80 -1.48 -9.37
N LYS A 391 18.96 -0.86 -9.14
CA LYS A 391 19.26 0.51 -9.59
C LYS A 391 19.29 0.67 -11.12
N SER A 392 19.44 -0.43 -11.87
CA SER A 392 19.40 -0.43 -13.34
C SER A 392 17.98 -0.24 -13.89
N VAL A 393 16.94 -0.53 -13.11
CA VAL A 393 15.55 -0.27 -13.48
C VAL A 393 15.29 1.24 -13.36
N LYS A 394 14.86 1.86 -14.45
CA LYS A 394 14.56 3.30 -14.51
C LYS A 394 13.11 3.52 -14.88
N LEU A 395 12.49 4.46 -14.19
CA LEU A 395 11.12 4.90 -14.42
C LEU A 395 11.15 6.37 -14.83
N ASP A 396 10.43 6.73 -15.88
CA ASP A 396 10.33 8.12 -16.35
C ASP A 396 9.48 8.97 -15.39
N TYR A 397 8.49 8.35 -14.77
CA TYR A 397 7.62 8.96 -13.76
C TYR A 397 7.18 7.89 -12.75
N PHE A 398 6.69 8.35 -11.61
CA PHE A 398 6.14 7.51 -10.57
C PHE A 398 4.67 7.85 -10.29
N ASN A 399 3.82 6.83 -10.25
CA ASN A 399 2.41 6.92 -9.87
C ASN A 399 2.22 6.01 -8.65
N THR A 400 1.90 6.59 -7.49
CA THR A 400 1.78 5.87 -6.22
C THR A 400 0.67 4.81 -6.23
N GLN A 401 -0.38 5.01 -7.01
CA GLN A 401 -1.51 4.10 -7.18
C GLN A 401 -1.38 3.24 -8.45
N GLY A 402 -0.29 3.37 -9.19
CA GLY A 402 -0.03 2.63 -10.42
C GLY A 402 1.20 1.75 -10.29
N GLN A 403 1.01 0.44 -10.38
CA GLN A 403 2.12 -0.50 -10.38
C GLN A 403 2.60 -0.76 -11.80
N VAL A 404 3.92 -0.64 -12.00
CA VAL A 404 4.59 -0.98 -13.26
C VAL A 404 5.18 -2.38 -13.19
N LYS A 405 5.26 -3.06 -14.34
CA LYS A 405 5.97 -4.32 -14.44
C LYS A 405 7.46 -4.03 -14.66
N PHE A 406 8.27 -4.34 -13.66
CA PHE A 406 9.71 -4.18 -13.74
C PHE A 406 10.32 -5.16 -14.72
N THR A 407 11.25 -4.65 -15.50
CA THR A 407 12.15 -5.42 -16.37
C THR A 407 13.58 -4.92 -16.15
N TRP A 408 14.51 -5.84 -16.16
CA TRP A 408 15.92 -5.53 -15.90
C TRP A 408 16.70 -5.56 -17.22
N PRO A 409 17.44 -4.50 -17.56
CA PRO A 409 18.38 -4.56 -18.66
C PRO A 409 19.47 -5.59 -18.34
N ALA A 410 19.85 -6.37 -19.35
CA ALA A 410 20.93 -7.34 -19.18
C ALA A 410 22.22 -6.64 -18.76
N SER A 411 22.83 -7.08 -17.67
CA SER A 411 24.07 -6.54 -17.12
C SER A 411 24.87 -7.62 -16.38
N TYR A 412 26.15 -7.38 -16.17
CA TYR A 412 26.97 -8.28 -15.36
C TYR A 412 26.51 -8.30 -13.90
N SER A 413 26.06 -7.17 -13.36
CA SER A 413 25.48 -7.10 -12.01
C SER A 413 24.20 -7.94 -11.91
N LEU A 414 23.32 -7.91 -12.91
CA LEU A 414 22.13 -8.76 -12.94
C LEU A 414 22.48 -10.26 -12.95
N ALA A 415 23.46 -10.67 -13.76
CA ALA A 415 23.92 -12.06 -13.78
C ALA A 415 24.53 -12.47 -12.44
N ARG A 416 25.36 -11.60 -11.82
CA ARG A 416 25.92 -11.84 -10.48
C ARG A 416 24.86 -11.89 -9.40
N ALA A 417 23.83 -11.06 -9.48
CA ALA A 417 22.70 -11.08 -8.52
C ALA A 417 22.04 -12.47 -8.50
N TYR A 418 21.79 -13.07 -9.66
CA TYR A 418 21.26 -14.44 -9.71
C TYR A 418 22.23 -15.47 -9.16
N LEU A 419 23.54 -15.35 -9.42
CA LEU A 419 24.56 -16.24 -8.83
C LEU A 419 24.61 -16.10 -7.29
N ASP A 420 24.53 -14.88 -6.77
CA ASP A 420 24.51 -14.62 -5.33
C ASP A 420 23.27 -15.23 -4.67
N GLN A 421 22.12 -15.17 -5.34
CA GLN A 421 20.89 -15.79 -4.87
C GLN A 421 20.94 -17.31 -4.92
N LEU A 422 21.48 -17.90 -5.99
CA LEU A 422 21.67 -19.34 -6.11
C LEU A 422 22.63 -19.87 -5.02
N GLU A 423 23.69 -19.12 -4.71
CA GLU A 423 24.62 -19.46 -3.63
C GLU A 423 23.92 -19.39 -2.26
N ARG A 424 23.22 -18.31 -1.96
CA ARG A 424 22.49 -18.09 -0.68
C ARG A 424 21.40 -19.15 -0.46
N SER A 425 20.73 -19.61 -1.50
CA SER A 425 19.65 -20.60 -1.43
C SER A 425 20.10 -22.06 -1.61
N ASN A 426 21.39 -22.31 -1.86
CA ASN A 426 21.89 -23.60 -2.32
C ASN A 426 21.15 -24.09 -3.58
N GLY A 427 20.72 -23.16 -4.44
CA GLY A 427 19.94 -23.43 -5.63
C GLY A 427 20.70 -24.11 -6.77
N LEU A 428 22.03 -24.05 -6.73
CA LEU A 428 22.95 -24.69 -7.64
C LEU A 428 24.20 -25.16 -6.87
N ASP A 429 24.86 -26.21 -7.33
CA ASP A 429 26.09 -26.74 -6.75
C ASP A 429 27.19 -25.65 -6.61
N PRO A 430 27.88 -25.51 -5.46
CA PRO A 430 28.88 -24.47 -5.24
C PRO A 430 30.02 -24.47 -6.27
N SER A 431 30.44 -25.65 -6.76
CA SER A 431 31.49 -25.76 -7.80
C SER A 431 31.04 -25.20 -9.14
N LYS A 432 29.75 -25.39 -9.48
CA LYS A 432 29.13 -24.85 -10.69
C LYS A 432 28.95 -23.33 -10.58
N ILE A 433 28.58 -22.83 -9.42
CA ILE A 433 28.51 -21.38 -9.15
C ILE A 433 29.89 -20.75 -9.30
N ALA A 434 30.94 -21.37 -8.74
CA ALA A 434 32.31 -20.88 -8.86
C ALA A 434 32.77 -20.85 -10.31
N SER A 435 32.50 -21.92 -11.08
CA SER A 435 32.79 -21.99 -12.52
C SER A 435 32.05 -20.89 -13.31
N ALA A 436 30.75 -20.71 -13.06
CA ALA A 436 29.95 -19.67 -13.71
C ALA A 436 30.47 -18.25 -13.41
N ARG A 437 30.86 -17.97 -12.14
CA ARG A 437 31.48 -16.69 -11.75
C ARG A 437 32.81 -16.45 -12.50
N ALA A 438 33.66 -17.48 -12.65
CA ALA A 438 34.94 -17.38 -13.34
C ALA A 438 34.74 -17.09 -14.84
N GLU A 439 33.85 -17.81 -15.50
CA GLU A 439 33.51 -17.57 -16.91
C GLU A 439 32.87 -16.18 -17.13
N LEU A 440 31.97 -15.75 -16.27
CA LEU A 440 31.36 -14.42 -16.32
C LEU A 440 32.43 -13.32 -16.18
N ALA A 441 33.34 -13.45 -15.21
CA ALA A 441 34.42 -12.51 -14.98
C ALA A 441 35.45 -12.51 -16.17
N SER A 442 35.69 -13.66 -16.81
CA SER A 442 36.50 -13.76 -18.00
C SER A 442 35.86 -13.06 -19.20
N ALA A 443 34.54 -13.25 -19.37
CA ALA A 443 33.78 -12.59 -20.42
C ALA A 443 33.79 -11.05 -20.26
N GLU A 444 33.62 -10.56 -19.03
CA GLU A 444 33.62 -9.12 -18.74
C GLU A 444 34.96 -8.42 -19.04
N LYS A 445 36.07 -9.14 -18.85
CA LYS A 445 37.43 -8.65 -19.17
C LYS A 445 37.81 -8.77 -20.64
N SER A 446 36.98 -9.46 -21.41
CA SER A 446 37.18 -9.70 -22.82
C SER A 446 36.35 -8.76 -23.69
N SER A 447 36.63 -8.69 -24.99
CA SER A 447 35.84 -7.94 -25.96
C SER A 447 35.66 -8.70 -27.26
N GLY A 448 34.69 -8.29 -28.09
CA GLY A 448 34.45 -8.84 -29.40
C GLY A 448 34.19 -10.34 -29.43
N ALA A 449 34.88 -11.06 -30.33
CA ALA A 449 34.68 -12.51 -30.51
C ALA A 449 35.00 -13.34 -29.26
N ASN A 450 36.03 -12.94 -28.48
CA ASN A 450 36.41 -13.65 -27.25
C ASN A 450 35.36 -13.54 -26.18
N GLN A 451 34.79 -12.36 -25.99
CA GLN A 451 33.67 -12.12 -25.06
C GLN A 451 32.44 -12.94 -25.46
N SER A 452 32.06 -12.87 -26.76
CA SER A 452 30.90 -13.61 -27.27
C SER A 452 31.09 -15.13 -27.14
N ALA A 453 32.30 -15.63 -27.32
CA ALA A 453 32.62 -17.07 -27.16
C ALA A 453 32.53 -17.49 -25.67
N ALA A 454 33.06 -16.68 -24.75
CA ALA A 454 32.95 -16.96 -23.31
C ALA A 454 31.49 -16.97 -22.82
N LEU A 455 30.71 -15.96 -23.21
CA LEU A 455 29.27 -15.90 -22.86
C LEU A 455 28.52 -17.08 -23.52
N ALA A 456 28.84 -17.49 -24.73
CA ALA A 456 28.19 -18.64 -25.36
C ALA A 456 28.46 -19.97 -24.61
N ARG A 457 29.72 -20.19 -24.17
CA ARG A 457 30.07 -21.37 -23.33
C ARG A 457 29.29 -21.34 -22.02
N LEU A 458 29.23 -20.18 -21.34
CA LEU A 458 28.50 -20.04 -20.10
C LEU A 458 26.99 -20.31 -20.27
N VAL A 459 26.36 -19.82 -21.35
CA VAL A 459 24.94 -20.15 -21.65
C VAL A 459 24.76 -21.66 -21.78
N SER A 460 25.60 -22.33 -22.60
CA SER A 460 25.49 -23.79 -22.81
C SER A 460 25.69 -24.58 -21.50
N GLN A 461 26.62 -24.14 -20.66
CA GLN A 461 26.85 -24.70 -19.34
C GLN A 461 25.60 -24.58 -18.46
N LEU A 462 25.04 -23.35 -18.29
CA LEU A 462 23.88 -23.08 -17.44
C LEU A 462 22.62 -23.81 -17.93
N GLU A 463 22.40 -23.87 -19.26
CA GLU A 463 21.26 -24.60 -19.82
C GLU A 463 21.37 -26.12 -19.52
N SER A 464 22.57 -26.70 -19.58
CA SER A 464 22.80 -28.12 -19.25
C SER A 464 22.67 -28.41 -17.75
N GLU A 465 23.03 -27.46 -16.90
CA GLU A 465 22.99 -27.57 -15.42
C GLU A 465 21.61 -27.32 -14.83
N SER A 466 20.73 -26.61 -15.57
CA SER A 466 19.41 -26.21 -15.12
C SER A 466 18.53 -27.40 -14.69
N ALA A 467 18.55 -28.51 -15.45
CA ALA A 467 17.69 -29.66 -15.14
C ALA A 467 18.04 -30.36 -13.81
N GLY A 468 19.27 -30.25 -13.33
CA GLY A 468 19.72 -30.83 -12.06
C GLY A 468 19.86 -29.83 -10.92
N ALA A 469 19.48 -28.57 -11.13
CA ALA A 469 19.56 -27.52 -10.13
C ALA A 469 18.37 -27.57 -9.16
N ALA A 470 18.61 -27.28 -7.87
CA ALA A 470 17.55 -27.16 -6.88
C ALA A 470 16.64 -25.95 -7.18
N ASP A 471 17.18 -24.87 -7.79
CA ASP A 471 16.41 -23.73 -8.30
C ASP A 471 16.63 -23.59 -9.83
N ALA A 472 16.03 -24.51 -10.58
CA ALA A 472 16.12 -24.54 -12.04
C ALA A 472 15.59 -23.24 -12.69
N ALA A 473 14.54 -22.64 -12.11
CA ALA A 473 13.94 -21.40 -12.62
C ALA A 473 14.94 -20.23 -12.57
N LYS A 474 15.67 -20.10 -11.48
CA LYS A 474 16.68 -19.05 -11.32
C LYS A 474 17.91 -19.27 -12.20
N VAL A 475 18.33 -20.53 -12.40
CA VAL A 475 19.39 -20.85 -13.37
C VAL A 475 18.97 -20.46 -14.80
N GLN A 476 17.70 -20.65 -15.15
CA GLN A 476 17.16 -20.20 -16.45
C GLN A 476 17.14 -18.68 -16.59
N LEU A 477 16.79 -17.93 -15.55
CA LEU A 477 16.87 -16.45 -15.53
C LEU A 477 18.31 -15.98 -15.74
N LEU A 478 19.28 -16.63 -15.08
CA LEU A 478 20.70 -16.36 -15.26
C LEU A 478 21.15 -16.66 -16.71
N ALA A 479 20.82 -17.84 -17.23
CA ALA A 479 21.15 -18.22 -18.62
C ALA A 479 20.56 -17.24 -19.65
N GLY A 480 19.30 -16.82 -19.44
CA GLY A 480 18.62 -15.80 -20.25
C GLY A 480 19.34 -14.46 -20.23
N THR A 481 19.78 -14.00 -19.04
CA THR A 481 20.55 -12.77 -18.87
C THR A 481 21.89 -12.85 -19.61
N VAL A 482 22.66 -13.94 -19.43
CA VAL A 482 23.94 -14.14 -20.10
C VAL A 482 23.77 -14.21 -21.63
N LYS A 483 22.70 -14.83 -22.09
CA LYS A 483 22.35 -14.86 -23.53
C LYS A 483 22.10 -13.46 -24.09
N GLN A 484 21.41 -12.60 -23.36
CA GLN A 484 21.17 -11.20 -23.77
C GLN A 484 22.48 -10.40 -23.82
N LEU A 485 23.36 -10.55 -22.82
CA LEU A 485 24.68 -9.91 -22.79
C LEU A 485 25.51 -10.28 -24.07
N LYS A 486 25.38 -11.49 -24.56
CA LYS A 486 26.07 -11.93 -25.80
C LYS A 486 25.64 -11.15 -27.03
N TYR A 487 24.37 -10.75 -27.11
CA TYR A 487 23.80 -10.05 -28.27
C TYR A 487 23.83 -8.52 -28.14
N GLN A 488 24.17 -7.99 -26.97
CA GLN A 488 24.24 -6.54 -26.70
C GLN A 488 25.55 -6.16 -25.97
N PRO A 489 26.74 -6.45 -26.59
CA PRO A 489 27.99 -6.23 -25.89
C PRO A 489 28.31 -4.78 -25.54
N ASP A 490 27.68 -3.80 -26.20
CA ASP A 490 27.92 -2.36 -25.96
C ASP A 490 27.16 -1.77 -24.76
N LEU A 491 26.22 -2.52 -24.16
CA LEU A 491 25.47 -2.08 -22.94
C LEU A 491 26.16 -2.53 -21.65
N ALA A 492 27.21 -3.33 -21.71
CA ALA A 492 27.88 -3.92 -20.56
C ALA A 492 28.77 -2.95 -19.76
N GLY A 493 28.97 -1.73 -20.24
CA GLY A 493 29.87 -0.71 -19.67
C GLY A 493 29.23 0.60 -19.19
N ARG A 494 27.91 0.61 -18.97
CA ARG A 494 27.22 1.79 -18.41
C ARG A 494 26.60 1.51 -17.06
#